data_fc5853c8f7101b9f9bff8628be37d5ae
#
_entry.id   fc5853c8f7101b9f9bff8628be37d5ae
#
_cell.length_a   1.000
_cell.length_b   1.000
_cell.length_c   1.000
_cell.angle_alpha   90.00
_cell.angle_beta   90.00
_cell.angle_gamma   90.00
#
_symmetry.space_group_name_H-M   'P 1'
#
loop_
_entity.id
_entity.type
_entity.pdbx_description
1 polymer ?
#
loop_
_entity_poly.entity_id
_entity_poly.type
_entity_poly.pdbx_seq_one_letter_code
_entity_poly.pdbx_strand_id
1 'polypeptide(L)'
;NQFTRALAIRYAARGIRANAVMPGLIDTPLIYSQIAGSHGDAETMVAARHARSPTSRMGTAWDVAYAALFLASDEARYVNGVCLRVDGGLSCL
;
A
#
# COMPACT_ATOMS: atom_id res chain seq x y z
N ASN A 1 -11.79 4.26 -2.14
CA ASN A 1 -11.81 4.86 -3.41
C ASN A 1 -12.94 5.87 -3.58
N GLN A 2 -14.20 5.48 -3.77
CA GLN A 2 -15.28 6.47 -3.84
C GLN A 2 -15.47 7.21 -2.51
N PHE A 3 -15.33 6.51 -1.40
CA PHE A 3 -15.38 7.12 -0.07
C PHE A 3 -14.26 8.16 0.11
N THR A 4 -13.05 7.85 -0.30
CA THR A 4 -11.91 8.79 -0.24
C THR A 4 -12.18 10.03 -1.09
N ARG A 5 -12.69 9.85 -2.30
CA ARG A 5 -13.05 10.96 -3.19
C ARG A 5 -14.16 11.83 -2.62
N ALA A 6 -15.18 11.20 -2.06
CA ALA A 6 -16.30 11.92 -1.44
C ALA A 6 -15.83 12.78 -0.26
N LEU A 7 -14.97 12.24 0.61
CA LEU A 7 -14.38 12.99 1.70
C LEU A 7 -13.51 14.14 1.20
N ALA A 8 -12.67 13.87 0.19
CA ALA A 8 -11.78 14.87 -0.38
C ALA A 8 -12.54 16.08 -0.90
N ILE A 9 -13.61 15.86 -1.65
CA ILE A 9 -14.44 16.92 -2.22
C ILE A 9 -15.20 17.66 -1.12
N ARG A 10 -15.81 16.92 -0.19
CA ARG A 10 -16.67 17.49 0.84
C ARG A 10 -15.93 18.49 1.73
N TYR A 11 -14.69 18.20 2.07
CA TYR A 11 -13.93 18.97 3.06
C TYR A 11 -12.78 19.81 2.47
N ALA A 12 -12.62 19.79 1.14
CA ALA A 12 -11.53 20.52 0.47
C ALA A 12 -11.53 22.02 0.82
N ALA A 13 -12.70 22.64 0.79
CA ALA A 13 -12.82 24.08 1.07
C ALA A 13 -12.48 24.44 2.53
N ARG A 14 -12.45 23.44 3.42
CA ARG A 14 -12.08 23.60 4.83
C ARG A 14 -10.60 23.32 5.09
N GLY A 15 -9.81 23.11 4.02
CA GLY A 15 -8.39 22.83 4.14
C GLY A 15 -8.07 21.40 4.54
N ILE A 16 -9.02 20.47 4.41
CA ILE A 16 -8.82 19.05 4.74
C ILE A 16 -8.60 18.27 3.46
N ARG A 17 -7.56 17.45 3.45
CA ARG A 17 -7.28 16.52 2.35
C ARG A 17 -7.58 15.09 2.79
N ALA A 18 -8.04 14.27 1.87
CA ALA A 18 -8.29 12.84 2.10
C ALA A 18 -7.67 12.04 0.96
N ASN A 19 -6.75 11.17 1.30
CA ASN A 19 -6.07 10.28 0.36
C ASN A 19 -6.04 8.87 0.94
N ALA A 20 -5.85 7.87 0.11
CA ALA A 20 -5.73 6.49 0.54
C ALA A 20 -4.44 5.88 0.00
N VAL A 21 -3.87 4.96 0.75
CA VAL A 21 -2.73 4.15 0.33
C VAL A 21 -3.23 2.73 0.10
N MET A 22 -2.83 2.14 -1.02
CA MET A 22 -3.23 0.78 -1.41
C MET A 22 -1.98 -0.09 -1.51
N PRO A 23 -1.59 -0.77 -0.40
CA PRO A 23 -0.42 -1.64 -0.41
C PRO A 23 -0.66 -2.90 -1.26
N GLY A 24 0.40 -3.39 -1.88
CA GLY A 24 0.41 -4.69 -2.53
C GLY A 24 0.91 -5.80 -1.61
N LEU A 25 1.85 -6.60 -2.11
CA LEU A 25 2.49 -7.66 -1.33
C LEU A 25 3.57 -7.04 -0.44
N ILE A 26 3.30 -6.98 0.86
CA ILE A 26 4.19 -6.35 1.84
C ILE A 26 4.71 -7.42 2.81
N ASP A 27 6.01 -7.44 3.02
CA ASP A 27 6.68 -8.34 3.94
C ASP A 27 6.45 -7.85 5.37
N THR A 28 5.47 -8.46 6.04
CA THR A 28 5.06 -8.11 7.40
C THR A 28 4.86 -9.37 8.24
N PRO A 29 4.85 -9.26 9.58
CA PRO A 29 4.54 -10.40 10.46
C PRO A 29 3.21 -11.09 10.14
N LEU A 30 2.23 -10.34 9.63
CA LEU A 30 0.94 -10.91 9.24
C LEU A 30 1.08 -11.98 8.15
N ILE A 31 1.96 -11.75 7.17
CA ILE A 31 2.26 -12.72 6.10
C ILE A 31 2.79 -14.02 6.69
N TYR A 32 3.73 -13.93 7.63
CA TYR A 32 4.32 -15.11 8.27
C TYR A 32 3.31 -15.87 9.13
N SER A 33 2.40 -15.17 9.81
CA SER A 33 1.29 -15.78 10.52
C SER A 33 0.38 -16.59 9.59
N GLN A 34 0.05 -16.04 8.44
CA GLN A 34 -0.79 -16.72 7.44
C GLN A 34 -0.10 -17.97 6.89
N ILE A 35 1.20 -17.89 6.64
CA ILE A 35 2.00 -19.00 6.14
C ILE A 35 2.11 -20.10 7.19
N ALA A 36 2.32 -19.75 8.46
CA ALA A 36 2.43 -20.71 9.56
C ALA A 36 1.17 -21.56 9.74
N GLY A 37 0.00 -21.01 9.40
CA GLY A 37 -1.28 -21.73 9.45
C GLY A 37 -1.55 -22.64 8.25
N SER A 38 -0.67 -22.67 7.26
CA SER A 38 -0.84 -23.46 6.04
C SER A 38 0.09 -24.69 6.03
N HIS A 39 -0.23 -25.66 5.16
CA HIS A 39 0.65 -26.80 4.93
C HIS A 39 1.67 -26.44 3.84
N GLY A 40 2.94 -26.57 4.15
CA GLY A 40 4.00 -26.35 3.19
C GLY A 40 5.23 -25.67 3.78
N ASP A 41 6.27 -25.52 2.95
CA ASP A 41 7.52 -24.91 3.32
C ASP A 41 7.40 -23.38 3.32
N ALA A 42 7.68 -22.77 4.48
CA ALA A 42 7.58 -21.33 4.65
C ALA A 42 8.52 -20.56 3.72
N GLU A 43 9.76 -21.04 3.53
CA GLU A 43 10.72 -20.40 2.62
C GLU A 43 10.22 -20.38 1.18
N THR A 44 9.66 -21.50 0.70
CA THR A 44 9.11 -21.59 -0.65
C THR A 44 7.92 -20.64 -0.81
N MET A 45 7.07 -20.53 0.18
CA MET A 45 5.90 -19.65 0.15
C MET A 45 6.31 -18.18 0.13
N VAL A 46 7.30 -17.80 0.93
CA VAL A 46 7.83 -16.43 0.95
C VAL A 46 8.48 -16.11 -0.39
N ALA A 47 9.30 -17.01 -0.93
CA ALA A 47 9.93 -16.85 -2.24
C ALA A 47 8.89 -16.68 -3.35
N ALA A 48 7.80 -17.44 -3.31
CA ALA A 48 6.71 -17.33 -4.28
C ALA A 48 6.04 -15.96 -4.22
N ARG A 49 5.87 -15.40 -3.02
CA ARG A 49 5.30 -14.05 -2.85
C ARG A 49 6.23 -12.98 -3.41
N HIS A 50 7.53 -13.08 -3.16
CA HIS A 50 8.52 -12.18 -3.78
C HIS A 50 8.45 -12.25 -5.31
N ALA A 51 8.37 -13.45 -5.85
CA ALA A 51 8.35 -13.66 -7.30
C ALA A 51 7.07 -13.12 -7.97
N ARG A 52 5.97 -12.99 -7.24
CA ARG A 52 4.73 -12.43 -7.78
C ARG A 52 4.80 -10.94 -8.03
N SER A 53 5.66 -10.23 -7.33
CA SER A 53 5.84 -8.80 -7.56
C SER A 53 6.65 -8.56 -8.83
N PRO A 54 6.23 -7.63 -9.72
CA PRO A 54 7.04 -7.26 -10.88
C PRO A 54 8.45 -6.81 -10.54
N THR A 55 8.65 -6.28 -9.32
CA THR A 55 9.98 -5.89 -8.83
C THR A 55 10.79 -7.07 -8.31
N SER A 56 10.26 -8.28 -8.38
CA SER A 56 10.85 -9.53 -7.88
C SER A 56 11.05 -9.57 -6.37
N ARG A 57 10.41 -8.66 -5.64
CA ARG A 57 10.42 -8.66 -4.18
C ARG A 57 9.14 -8.03 -3.63
N MET A 58 8.73 -8.47 -2.46
CA MET A 58 7.69 -7.78 -1.70
C MET A 58 8.21 -6.40 -1.26
N GLY A 59 7.28 -5.46 -1.08
CA GLY A 59 7.60 -4.20 -0.40
C GLY A 59 7.79 -4.42 1.09
N THR A 60 8.33 -3.42 1.75
CA THR A 60 8.46 -3.38 3.21
C THR A 60 7.40 -2.46 3.80
N ALA A 61 7.19 -2.58 5.12
CA ALA A 61 6.32 -1.65 5.84
C ALA A 61 6.79 -0.19 5.66
N TRP A 62 8.09 0.03 5.52
CA TRP A 62 8.66 1.35 5.30
C TRP A 62 8.28 1.93 3.94
N ASP A 63 8.17 1.10 2.89
CA ASP A 63 7.72 1.56 1.58
C ASP A 63 6.30 2.17 1.68
N VAL A 64 5.43 1.55 2.44
CA VAL A 64 4.08 2.06 2.70
C VAL A 64 4.12 3.30 3.59
N ALA A 65 4.95 3.28 4.62
CA ALA A 65 5.08 4.40 5.56
C ALA A 65 5.58 5.67 4.86
N TYR A 66 6.54 5.56 3.96
CA TYR A 66 7.05 6.72 3.21
C TYR A 66 5.97 7.32 2.29
N ALA A 67 5.15 6.49 1.66
CA ALA A 67 4.03 6.96 0.86
C ALA A 67 3.01 7.71 1.73
N ALA A 68 2.68 7.16 2.89
CA ALA A 68 1.76 7.79 3.85
C ALA A 68 2.33 9.11 4.37
N LEU A 69 3.63 9.15 4.68
CA LEU A 69 4.31 10.35 5.14
C LEU A 69 4.24 11.46 4.10
N PHE A 70 4.53 11.15 2.85
CA PHE A 70 4.41 12.12 1.76
C PHE A 70 3.00 12.70 1.67
N LEU A 71 1.98 11.82 1.65
CA LEU A 71 0.60 12.26 1.53
C LEU A 71 0.14 13.10 2.72
N ALA A 72 0.66 12.84 3.91
CA ALA A 72 0.34 13.59 5.12
C ALA A 72 1.11 14.92 5.22
N SER A 73 2.17 15.09 4.46
CA SER A 73 3.06 16.26 4.55
C SER A 73 2.53 17.45 3.74
N ASP A 74 3.10 18.62 4.02
CA ASP A 74 2.79 19.84 3.27
C ASP A 74 3.29 19.78 1.82
N GLU A 75 4.24 18.89 1.52
CA GLU A 75 4.70 18.68 0.14
C GLU A 75 3.56 18.13 -0.74
N ALA A 76 2.60 17.41 -0.16
CA ALA A 76 1.44 16.88 -0.85
C ALA A 76 0.22 17.83 -0.76
N ARG A 77 0.43 19.10 -0.53
CA ARG A 77 -0.66 20.06 -0.26
C ARG A 77 -1.71 20.15 -1.37
N TYR A 78 -1.36 19.81 -2.59
CA TYR A 78 -2.28 19.83 -3.74
C TYR A 78 -2.72 18.42 -4.17
N VAL A 79 -2.37 17.40 -3.39
CA VAL A 79 -2.76 16.00 -3.63
C VAL A 79 -3.98 15.70 -2.77
N ASN A 80 -5.11 15.47 -3.41
CA ASN A 80 -6.38 15.28 -2.72
C ASN A 80 -7.25 14.27 -3.48
N GLY A 81 -7.83 13.32 -2.79
CA GLY A 81 -8.71 12.32 -3.39
C GLY A 81 -7.97 11.19 -4.13
N VAL A 82 -6.67 11.04 -3.94
CA VAL A 82 -5.90 10.00 -4.61
C VAL A 82 -5.96 8.68 -3.85
N CYS A 83 -5.95 7.59 -4.62
CA CYS A 83 -5.68 6.25 -4.10
C CYS A 83 -4.31 5.83 -4.63
N LEU A 84 -3.29 5.98 -3.82
CA LEU A 84 -1.90 5.74 -4.21
C LEU A 84 -1.56 4.26 -4.01
N ARG A 85 -1.22 3.60 -5.10
CA ARG A 85 -0.76 2.20 -5.06
C ARG A 85 0.70 2.15 -4.67
N VAL A 86 1.00 1.26 -3.71
CA VAL A 86 2.36 0.99 -3.26
C VAL A 86 2.55 -0.52 -3.35
N ASP A 87 2.73 -1.01 -4.58
CA ASP A 87 2.56 -2.42 -4.90
C ASP A 87 3.61 -2.97 -5.88
N GLY A 88 4.65 -2.21 -6.17
CA GLY A 88 5.70 -2.65 -7.09
C GLY A 88 5.22 -2.93 -8.51
N GLY A 89 4.06 -2.41 -8.89
CA GLY A 89 3.47 -2.61 -10.21
C GLY A 89 2.52 -3.81 -10.29
N LEU A 90 2.25 -4.50 -9.18
CA LEU A 90 1.42 -5.71 -9.17
C LEU A 90 0.05 -5.48 -9.83
N SER A 91 -0.59 -4.37 -9.56
CA SER A 91 -1.91 -4.03 -10.10
C SER A 91 -1.90 -3.60 -11.56
N CYS A 92 -0.73 -3.52 -12.17
CA CYS A 92 -0.58 -3.21 -13.59
C CYS A 92 -0.51 -4.47 -14.48
N LEU A 93 -0.49 -5.64 -13.87
CA LEU A 93 -0.44 -6.90 -14.61
C LEU A 93 -1.79 -7.24 -15.25
#